data_2ecfa25e0bfd97d6e281478861387fe8
#
_entry.id   2ecfa25e0bfd97d6e281478861387fe8
#
_cell.length_a   1.000
_cell.length_b   1.000
_cell.length_c   1.000
_cell.angle_alpha   90.00
_cell.angle_beta   90.00
_cell.angle_gamma   90.00
#
_symmetry.space_group_name_H-M   'P 1'
#
loop_
_entity.id
_entity.type
_entity.pdbx_description
1 polymer ?
#
loop_
_entity_poly.entity_id
_entity_poly.type
_entity_poly.pdbx_seq_one_letter_code
_entity_poly.pdbx_strand_id
1 'polypeptide(L)'
;MIQAQNVCKEFDGTGVLRGVSITYLPGQANLIIGKSGSGKTVMLKILAGLLQPDSGTLLFEGQDISTLTHRERIAIQRQTGMLFQGGALFDSMTVEQNVMFPLQLHTHQRDRAARLRAAECLERVDLPKAGHLYPSDLSGGMRKRVAIARAIALEPKYLFCDEPNSGLDPQTSLLIDRLIHGITHEFGITTVVNTHDMNSVLEIGDQVTFLYEGRAEWSGTGQEVLTANNQLLESFVFATPLAQRLRAHM
;
A
#
# COMPACT_ATOMS: atom_id res chain seq x y z
N MET A 1 -2.78 -13.24 -6.00
CA MET A 1 -1.34 -13.08 -6.36
C MET A 1 -1.20 -12.06 -7.48
N ILE A 2 -0.20 -11.17 -7.40
CA ILE A 2 0.14 -10.23 -8.47
C ILE A 2 1.58 -10.50 -8.91
N GLN A 3 1.85 -10.47 -10.22
CA GLN A 3 3.19 -10.61 -10.75
C GLN A 3 3.48 -9.48 -11.73
N ALA A 4 4.58 -8.79 -11.52
CA ALA A 4 5.17 -7.85 -12.46
C ALA A 4 6.35 -8.56 -13.14
N GLN A 5 6.43 -8.48 -14.47
CA GLN A 5 7.47 -9.14 -15.28
C GLN A 5 8.09 -8.12 -16.23
N ASN A 6 9.38 -7.81 -16.00
CA ASN A 6 10.17 -6.87 -16.80
C ASN A 6 9.50 -5.51 -17.01
N VAL A 7 8.82 -4.99 -15.99
CA VAL A 7 8.09 -3.72 -16.06
C VAL A 7 9.04 -2.55 -16.22
N CYS A 8 8.85 -1.78 -17.29
CA CYS A 8 9.56 -0.52 -17.54
C CYS A 8 8.59 0.66 -17.56
N LYS A 9 9.07 1.82 -17.11
CA LYS A 9 8.35 3.10 -17.19
C LYS A 9 9.31 4.24 -17.34
N GLU A 10 9.00 5.12 -18.30
CA GLU A 10 9.76 6.32 -18.61
C GLU A 10 8.87 7.56 -18.55
N PHE A 11 9.45 8.70 -18.19
CA PHE A 11 8.83 10.02 -18.29
C PHE A 11 9.85 10.98 -18.88
N ASP A 12 9.46 11.66 -19.94
CA ASP A 12 10.29 12.68 -20.63
C ASP A 12 11.72 12.19 -20.93
N GLY A 13 11.86 10.97 -21.46
CA GLY A 13 13.15 10.36 -21.80
C GLY A 13 13.94 9.82 -20.60
N THR A 14 13.38 9.92 -19.37
CA THR A 14 14.05 9.41 -18.16
C THR A 14 13.39 8.12 -17.70
N GLY A 15 14.14 7.01 -17.75
CA GLY A 15 13.68 5.71 -17.28
C GLY A 15 13.59 5.66 -15.76
N VAL A 16 12.35 5.52 -15.24
CA VAL A 16 12.04 5.44 -13.80
C VAL A 16 11.95 4.00 -13.30
N LEU A 17 11.39 3.08 -14.11
CA LEU A 17 11.44 1.64 -13.87
C LEU A 17 12.18 0.97 -15.04
N ARG A 18 13.08 0.04 -14.72
CA ARG A 18 14.04 -0.53 -15.65
C ARG A 18 14.05 -2.06 -15.59
N GLY A 19 12.94 -2.68 -16.04
CA GLY A 19 12.81 -4.13 -16.08
C GLY A 19 12.54 -4.75 -14.71
N VAL A 20 11.63 -4.14 -13.93
CA VAL A 20 11.28 -4.63 -12.60
C VAL A 20 10.46 -5.91 -12.69
N SER A 21 10.93 -6.96 -12.00
CA SER A 21 10.20 -8.23 -11.89
C SER A 21 10.03 -8.58 -10.41
N ILE A 22 8.76 -8.66 -9.95
CA ILE A 22 8.40 -8.90 -8.54
C ILE A 22 7.13 -9.74 -8.51
N THR A 23 7.04 -10.67 -7.55
CA THR A 23 5.82 -11.41 -7.22
C THR A 23 5.31 -10.97 -5.85
N TYR A 24 4.04 -10.62 -5.76
CA TYR A 24 3.35 -10.21 -4.54
C TYR A 24 2.37 -11.32 -4.15
N LEU A 25 2.59 -11.90 -2.97
CA LEU A 25 1.85 -13.07 -2.50
C LEU A 25 0.57 -12.66 -1.75
N PRO A 26 -0.52 -13.43 -1.87
CA PRO A 26 -1.73 -13.20 -1.10
C PRO A 26 -1.52 -13.48 0.38
N GLY A 27 -2.28 -12.81 1.23
CA GLY A 27 -2.20 -12.95 2.69
C GLY A 27 -0.88 -12.43 3.28
N GLN A 28 -0.11 -11.65 2.54
CA GLN A 28 1.17 -11.10 2.97
C GLN A 28 1.22 -9.58 2.77
N ALA A 29 1.91 -8.92 3.69
CA ALA A 29 2.33 -7.53 3.55
C ALA A 29 3.63 -7.48 2.74
N ASN A 30 3.51 -7.16 1.45
CA ASN A 30 4.62 -7.07 0.52
C ASN A 30 5.10 -5.60 0.49
N LEU A 31 6.30 -5.33 1.00
CA LEU A 31 6.84 -3.99 1.08
C LEU A 31 7.76 -3.66 -0.09
N ILE A 32 7.63 -2.47 -0.65
CA ILE A 32 8.58 -1.89 -1.59
C ILE A 32 9.33 -0.78 -0.87
N ILE A 33 10.63 -0.96 -0.68
CA ILE A 33 11.49 0.00 0.01
C ILE A 33 12.52 0.61 -0.94
N GLY A 34 13.09 1.75 -0.55
CA GLY A 34 14.12 2.44 -1.34
C GLY A 34 14.10 3.95 -1.14
N LYS A 35 15.12 4.62 -1.64
CA LYS A 35 15.26 6.08 -1.55
C LYS A 35 14.10 6.81 -2.25
N SER A 36 13.89 8.09 -1.92
CA SER A 36 13.00 8.95 -2.71
C SER A 36 13.48 8.98 -4.17
N GLY A 37 12.55 8.92 -5.12
CA GLY A 37 12.86 8.89 -6.55
C GLY A 37 13.27 7.51 -7.10
N SER A 38 13.34 6.44 -6.31
CA SER A 38 13.70 5.10 -6.81
C SER A 38 12.63 4.41 -7.67
N GLY A 39 11.43 4.99 -7.79
CA GLY A 39 10.34 4.46 -8.60
C GLY A 39 9.21 3.76 -7.82
N LYS A 40 9.24 3.72 -6.47
CA LYS A 40 8.25 3.01 -5.63
C LYS A 40 6.80 3.41 -5.93
N THR A 41 6.50 4.71 -5.86
CA THR A 41 5.14 5.23 -6.13
C THR A 41 4.71 4.97 -7.58
N VAL A 42 5.64 5.00 -8.54
CA VAL A 42 5.35 4.65 -9.93
C VAL A 42 4.98 3.18 -10.04
N MET A 43 5.75 2.29 -9.42
CA MET A 43 5.46 0.87 -9.38
C MET A 43 4.10 0.60 -8.73
N LEU A 44 3.82 1.21 -7.57
CA LEU A 44 2.53 1.06 -6.88
C LEU A 44 1.36 1.52 -7.74
N LYS A 45 1.48 2.66 -8.46
CA LYS A 45 0.45 3.16 -9.37
C LYS A 45 0.21 2.23 -10.56
N ILE A 46 1.26 1.59 -11.06
CA ILE A 46 1.13 0.57 -12.13
C ILE A 46 0.38 -0.65 -11.58
N LEU A 47 0.75 -1.15 -10.41
CA LEU A 47 0.07 -2.27 -9.75
C LEU A 47 -1.40 -1.97 -9.46
N ALA A 48 -1.72 -0.75 -9.04
CA ALA A 48 -3.09 -0.31 -8.78
C ALA A 48 -3.91 -0.03 -10.08
N GLY A 49 -3.28 -0.16 -11.26
CA GLY A 49 -3.93 0.13 -12.54
C GLY A 49 -4.18 1.62 -12.81
N LEU A 50 -3.53 2.51 -12.04
CA LEU A 50 -3.62 3.98 -12.19
C LEU A 50 -2.64 4.51 -13.24
N LEU A 51 -1.64 3.71 -13.61
CA LEU A 51 -0.63 4.03 -14.59
C LEU A 51 -0.34 2.79 -15.45
N GLN A 52 -0.14 2.98 -16.75
CA GLN A 52 0.26 1.88 -17.63
C GLN A 52 1.80 1.82 -17.72
N PRO A 53 2.41 0.62 -17.69
CA PRO A 53 3.82 0.46 -18.02
C PRO A 53 4.04 0.72 -19.51
N ASP A 54 5.27 1.10 -19.88
CA ASP A 54 5.63 1.27 -21.30
C ASP A 54 6.03 -0.07 -21.93
N SER A 55 6.53 -0.99 -21.11
CA SER A 55 6.78 -2.39 -21.50
C SER A 55 6.78 -3.31 -20.28
N GLY A 56 6.78 -4.61 -20.55
CA GLY A 56 6.63 -5.65 -19.52
C GLY A 56 5.17 -6.08 -19.33
N THR A 57 4.96 -7.02 -18.44
CA THR A 57 3.65 -7.65 -18.22
C THR A 57 3.26 -7.57 -16.76
N LEU A 58 1.99 -7.31 -16.50
CA LEU A 58 1.41 -7.34 -15.18
C LEU A 58 0.29 -8.39 -15.13
N LEU A 59 0.47 -9.40 -14.27
CA LEU A 59 -0.48 -10.51 -14.14
C LEU A 59 -1.22 -10.41 -12.81
N PHE A 60 -2.55 -10.50 -12.86
CA PHE A 60 -3.42 -10.69 -11.69
C PHE A 60 -4.02 -12.09 -11.75
N GLU A 61 -3.75 -12.91 -10.74
CA GLU A 61 -4.14 -14.33 -10.71
C GLU A 61 -3.77 -15.08 -12.01
N GLY A 62 -2.60 -14.76 -12.58
CA GLY A 62 -2.10 -15.35 -13.80
C GLY A 62 -2.69 -14.75 -15.10
N GLN A 63 -3.61 -13.79 -15.01
CA GLN A 63 -4.19 -13.12 -16.19
C GLN A 63 -3.44 -11.81 -16.48
N ASP A 64 -2.97 -11.63 -17.70
CA ASP A 64 -2.34 -10.39 -18.15
C ASP A 64 -3.37 -9.28 -18.28
N ILE A 65 -3.21 -8.21 -17.49
CA ILE A 65 -4.13 -7.07 -17.50
C ILE A 65 -4.13 -6.28 -18.81
N SER A 66 -3.09 -6.38 -19.63
CA SER A 66 -3.03 -5.72 -20.93
C SER A 66 -4.03 -6.32 -21.93
N THR A 67 -4.32 -7.61 -21.78
CA THR A 67 -5.24 -8.36 -22.66
C THR A 67 -6.71 -8.25 -22.22
N LEU A 68 -6.95 -7.70 -21.00
CA LEU A 68 -8.30 -7.62 -20.45
C LEU A 68 -9.15 -6.56 -21.15
N THR A 69 -10.42 -6.87 -21.33
CA THR A 69 -11.44 -5.93 -21.78
C THR A 69 -11.65 -4.83 -20.71
N HIS A 70 -12.23 -3.72 -21.11
CA HIS A 70 -12.56 -2.63 -20.17
C HIS A 70 -13.41 -3.10 -18.98
N ARG A 71 -14.38 -3.99 -19.24
CA ARG A 71 -15.25 -4.55 -18.20
C ARG A 71 -14.47 -5.39 -17.16
N GLU A 72 -13.53 -6.21 -17.63
CA GLU A 72 -12.69 -7.04 -16.77
C GLU A 72 -11.73 -6.19 -15.92
N ARG A 73 -11.16 -5.13 -16.50
CA ARG A 73 -10.34 -4.17 -15.76
C ARG A 73 -11.13 -3.48 -14.63
N ILE A 74 -12.37 -3.05 -14.90
CA ILE A 74 -13.25 -2.51 -13.86
C ILE A 74 -13.51 -3.54 -12.76
N ALA A 75 -13.66 -4.81 -13.10
CA ALA A 75 -13.86 -5.87 -12.12
C ALA A 75 -12.64 -6.04 -11.19
N ILE A 76 -11.41 -5.91 -11.70
CA ILE A 76 -10.18 -5.90 -10.89
C ILE A 76 -10.12 -4.63 -10.02
N GLN A 77 -10.43 -3.46 -10.59
CA GLN A 77 -10.43 -2.20 -9.85
C GLN A 77 -11.40 -2.21 -8.65
N ARG A 78 -12.56 -2.85 -8.79
CA ARG A 78 -13.52 -3.04 -7.69
C ARG A 78 -12.98 -3.92 -6.55
N GLN A 79 -12.01 -4.78 -6.85
CA GLN A 79 -11.32 -5.64 -5.89
C GLN A 79 -10.05 -4.99 -5.32
N THR A 80 -9.84 -3.70 -5.61
CA THR A 80 -8.65 -2.95 -5.23
C THR A 80 -9.00 -1.86 -4.24
N GLY A 81 -8.35 -1.88 -3.08
CA GLY A 81 -8.33 -0.77 -2.13
C GLY A 81 -7.05 0.05 -2.31
N MET A 82 -7.15 1.37 -2.14
CA MET A 82 -6.00 2.27 -2.23
C MET A 82 -5.95 3.22 -1.05
N LEU A 83 -4.79 3.27 -0.37
CA LEU A 83 -4.44 4.26 0.63
C LEU A 83 -3.36 5.18 0.05
N PHE A 84 -3.73 6.41 -0.24
CA PHE A 84 -2.81 7.46 -0.71
C PHE A 84 -2.03 8.08 0.45
N GLN A 85 -0.86 8.60 0.17
CA GLN A 85 0.02 9.24 1.16
C GLN A 85 -0.70 10.30 2.02
N GLY A 86 -1.53 11.15 1.43
CA GLY A 86 -2.35 12.15 2.13
C GLY A 86 -3.67 11.63 2.71
N GLY A 87 -4.00 10.33 2.54
CA GLY A 87 -5.33 9.77 2.87
C GLY A 87 -6.39 10.08 1.81
N ALA A 88 -6.31 11.21 1.12
CA ALA A 88 -7.23 11.67 0.06
C ALA A 88 -8.72 11.56 0.44
N LEU A 89 -9.07 11.92 1.66
CA LEU A 89 -10.47 12.02 2.09
C LEU A 89 -11.15 13.22 1.42
N PHE A 90 -12.43 13.10 1.18
CA PHE A 90 -13.26 14.21 0.67
C PHE A 90 -13.62 15.11 1.84
N ASP A 91 -13.10 16.35 1.87
CA ASP A 91 -13.32 17.31 2.95
C ASP A 91 -14.78 17.75 3.09
N SER A 92 -15.55 17.68 2.01
CA SER A 92 -16.98 18.00 1.98
C SER A 92 -17.88 16.88 2.50
N MET A 93 -17.33 15.72 2.82
CA MET A 93 -18.05 14.53 3.28
C MET A 93 -17.68 14.21 4.73
N THR A 94 -18.66 13.69 5.49
CA THR A 94 -18.38 13.13 6.81
C THR A 94 -17.50 11.86 6.70
N VAL A 95 -16.97 11.40 7.81
CA VAL A 95 -16.22 10.13 7.91
C VAL A 95 -17.07 8.96 7.40
N GLU A 96 -18.33 8.83 7.86
CA GLU A 96 -19.24 7.80 7.37
C GLU A 96 -19.42 7.87 5.86
N GLN A 97 -19.67 9.06 5.31
CA GLN A 97 -19.86 9.28 3.87
C GLN A 97 -18.58 8.93 3.07
N ASN A 98 -17.41 9.29 3.59
CA ASN A 98 -16.13 8.90 2.98
C ASN A 98 -15.99 7.38 2.87
N VAL A 99 -16.33 6.64 3.93
CA VAL A 99 -16.24 5.16 3.93
C VAL A 99 -17.32 4.53 3.06
N MET A 100 -18.52 5.12 3.01
CA MET A 100 -19.62 4.67 2.15
C MET A 100 -19.38 4.94 0.66
N PHE A 101 -18.56 5.91 0.31
CA PHE A 101 -18.38 6.38 -1.06
C PHE A 101 -18.07 5.25 -2.07
N PRO A 102 -17.09 4.36 -1.87
CA PRO A 102 -16.83 3.26 -2.79
C PRO A 102 -18.02 2.27 -2.88
N LEU A 103 -18.76 2.06 -1.81
CA LEU A 103 -19.94 1.20 -1.82
C LEU A 103 -21.04 1.78 -2.71
N GLN A 104 -21.32 3.08 -2.59
CA GLN A 104 -22.32 3.78 -3.41
C GLN A 104 -21.92 3.83 -4.88
N LEU A 105 -20.63 3.98 -5.18
CA LEU A 105 -20.12 4.07 -6.54
C LEU A 105 -20.12 2.72 -7.27
N HIS A 106 -19.78 1.65 -6.57
CA HIS A 106 -19.50 0.35 -7.20
C HIS A 106 -20.53 -0.74 -6.94
N THR A 107 -21.49 -0.49 -6.05
CA THR A 107 -22.54 -1.47 -5.72
C THR A 107 -23.93 -0.84 -5.87
N HIS A 108 -24.95 -1.70 -5.96
CA HIS A 108 -26.36 -1.29 -5.91
C HIS A 108 -26.93 -1.44 -4.49
N GLN A 109 -26.07 -1.39 -3.47
CA GLN A 109 -26.50 -1.54 -2.09
C GLN A 109 -27.42 -0.37 -1.68
N ARG A 110 -28.46 -0.71 -0.91
CA ARG A 110 -29.32 0.30 -0.28
C ARG A 110 -28.52 1.07 0.78
N ASP A 111 -28.80 2.34 0.98
CA ASP A 111 -28.11 3.20 1.95
C ASP A 111 -27.95 2.57 3.34
N ARG A 112 -28.97 1.85 3.81
CA ARG A 112 -28.90 1.17 5.11
C ARG A 112 -27.78 0.12 5.16
N ALA A 113 -27.59 -0.69 4.11
CA ALA A 113 -26.55 -1.70 4.06
C ALA A 113 -25.17 -1.04 3.98
N ALA A 114 -25.04 0.01 3.16
CA ALA A 114 -23.79 0.77 3.06
C ALA A 114 -23.38 1.43 4.39
N ARG A 115 -24.35 1.97 5.15
CA ARG A 115 -24.10 2.53 6.50
C ARG A 115 -23.64 1.47 7.48
N LEU A 116 -24.27 0.29 7.51
CA LEU A 116 -23.86 -0.82 8.37
C LEU A 116 -22.43 -1.24 8.06
N ARG A 117 -22.12 -1.40 6.76
CA ARG A 117 -20.77 -1.74 6.33
C ARG A 117 -19.75 -0.66 6.69
N ALA A 118 -20.09 0.61 6.54
CA ALA A 118 -19.22 1.70 6.94
C ALA A 118 -18.96 1.70 8.46
N ALA A 119 -19.98 1.42 9.27
CA ALA A 119 -19.83 1.29 10.72
C ALA A 119 -18.90 0.14 11.11
N GLU A 120 -19.04 -1.04 10.47
CA GLU A 120 -18.12 -2.17 10.66
C GLU A 120 -16.67 -1.80 10.30
N CYS A 121 -16.45 -1.10 9.17
CA CYS A 121 -15.14 -0.67 8.77
C CYS A 121 -14.54 0.34 9.75
N LEU A 122 -15.36 1.27 10.30
CA LEU A 122 -14.91 2.23 11.31
C LEU A 122 -14.58 1.56 12.65
N GLU A 123 -15.31 0.54 13.04
CA GLU A 123 -15.01 -0.27 14.22
C GLU A 123 -13.66 -0.97 14.08
N ARG A 124 -13.38 -1.57 12.92
CA ARG A 124 -12.10 -2.24 12.62
C ARG A 124 -10.88 -1.33 12.70
N VAL A 125 -11.05 -0.06 12.40
CA VAL A 125 -9.98 0.93 12.51
C VAL A 125 -10.00 1.69 13.86
N ASP A 126 -10.75 1.18 14.83
CA ASP A 126 -10.87 1.73 16.18
C ASP A 126 -11.40 3.18 16.21
N LEU A 127 -12.40 3.46 15.36
CA LEU A 127 -13.07 4.76 15.23
C LEU A 127 -14.63 4.64 15.18
N PRO A 128 -15.27 3.81 16.02
CA PRO A 128 -16.71 3.51 15.90
C PRO A 128 -17.61 4.74 16.08
N LYS A 129 -17.13 5.77 16.78
CA LYS A 129 -17.90 6.99 17.09
C LYS A 129 -17.59 8.16 16.17
N ALA A 130 -16.67 8.00 15.20
CA ALA A 130 -16.20 9.12 14.37
C ALA A 130 -17.07 9.41 13.14
N GLY A 131 -18.09 8.59 12.84
CA GLY A 131 -18.85 8.64 11.60
C GLY A 131 -19.45 10.00 11.24
N HIS A 132 -19.84 10.81 12.23
CA HIS A 132 -20.45 12.14 12.04
C HIS A 132 -19.43 13.29 11.88
N LEU A 133 -18.15 13.05 12.18
CA LEU A 133 -17.08 14.04 12.08
C LEU A 133 -16.70 14.30 10.62
N TYR A 134 -16.08 15.45 10.37
CA TYR A 134 -15.47 15.79 9.09
C TYR A 134 -13.96 15.55 9.14
N PRO A 135 -13.27 15.39 7.98
CA PRO A 135 -11.82 15.24 7.95
C PRO A 135 -11.04 16.34 8.66
N SER A 136 -11.58 17.57 8.69
CA SER A 136 -11.03 18.73 9.43
C SER A 136 -10.98 18.52 10.94
N ASP A 137 -11.88 17.69 11.48
CA ASP A 137 -12.01 17.45 12.93
C ASP A 137 -11.07 16.33 13.41
N LEU A 138 -10.37 15.68 12.47
CA LEU A 138 -9.55 14.48 12.75
C LEU A 138 -8.08 14.81 12.91
N SER A 139 -7.41 14.10 13.82
CA SER A 139 -5.94 14.04 13.85
C SER A 139 -5.35 13.38 12.59
N GLY A 140 -4.05 13.54 12.34
CA GLY A 140 -3.37 12.87 11.22
C GLY A 140 -3.55 11.34 11.21
N GLY A 141 -3.35 10.70 12.37
CA GLY A 141 -3.56 9.27 12.53
C GLY A 141 -5.02 8.84 12.35
N MET A 142 -5.99 9.61 12.84
CA MET A 142 -7.40 9.35 12.60
C MET A 142 -7.74 9.44 11.10
N ARG A 143 -7.24 10.45 10.38
CA ARG A 143 -7.44 10.55 8.92
C ARG A 143 -6.90 9.33 8.18
N LYS A 144 -5.72 8.82 8.55
CA LYS A 144 -5.17 7.60 7.96
C LYS A 144 -6.04 6.38 8.24
N ARG A 145 -6.53 6.22 9.48
CA ARG A 145 -7.43 5.11 9.84
C ARG A 145 -8.75 5.17 9.08
N VAL A 146 -9.36 6.34 8.91
CA VAL A 146 -10.56 6.51 8.06
C VAL A 146 -10.27 6.16 6.59
N ALA A 147 -9.11 6.55 6.07
CA ALA A 147 -8.72 6.21 4.72
C ALA A 147 -8.52 4.69 4.53
N ILE A 148 -8.01 3.98 5.55
CA ILE A 148 -7.95 2.51 5.58
C ILE A 148 -9.38 1.93 5.60
N ALA A 149 -10.26 2.43 6.48
CA ALA A 149 -11.66 1.99 6.54
C ALA A 149 -12.35 2.12 5.17
N ARG A 150 -12.14 3.23 4.47
CA ARG A 150 -12.64 3.44 3.10
C ARG A 150 -12.03 2.45 2.10
N ALA A 151 -10.72 2.19 2.19
CA ALA A 151 -10.03 1.28 1.27
C ALA A 151 -10.53 -0.17 1.40
N ILE A 152 -10.94 -0.60 2.60
CA ILE A 152 -11.43 -1.97 2.85
C ILE A 152 -12.94 -2.12 2.74
N ALA A 153 -13.69 -1.05 2.46
CA ALA A 153 -15.15 -1.08 2.45
C ALA A 153 -15.74 -2.09 1.45
N LEU A 154 -15.09 -2.25 0.28
CA LEU A 154 -15.49 -3.20 -0.78
C LEU A 154 -14.94 -4.62 -0.60
N GLU A 155 -14.31 -4.94 0.55
CA GLU A 155 -13.65 -6.23 0.79
C GLU A 155 -12.63 -6.57 -0.32
N PRO A 156 -11.61 -5.72 -0.50
CA PRO A 156 -10.71 -5.85 -1.62
C PRO A 156 -9.85 -7.12 -1.51
N LYS A 157 -9.48 -7.71 -2.66
CA LYS A 157 -8.45 -8.74 -2.73
C LYS A 157 -7.04 -8.15 -2.75
N TYR A 158 -6.91 -6.89 -3.15
CA TYR A 158 -5.64 -6.18 -3.31
C TYR A 158 -5.71 -4.86 -2.56
N LEU A 159 -4.72 -4.59 -1.70
CA LEU A 159 -4.62 -3.33 -0.97
C LEU A 159 -3.28 -2.68 -1.29
N PHE A 160 -3.31 -1.46 -1.79
CA PHE A 160 -2.12 -0.68 -2.11
C PHE A 160 -2.00 0.51 -1.16
N CYS A 161 -0.86 0.64 -0.47
CA CYS A 161 -0.60 1.68 0.50
C CYS A 161 0.64 2.48 0.10
N ASP A 162 0.47 3.76 -0.22
CA ASP A 162 1.57 4.65 -0.57
C ASP A 162 1.96 5.48 0.65
N GLU A 163 3.08 5.13 1.28
CA GLU A 163 3.63 5.76 2.49
C GLU A 163 2.57 5.99 3.59
N PRO A 164 1.94 4.93 4.12
CA PRO A 164 0.82 5.04 5.04
C PRO A 164 1.15 5.85 6.30
N ASN A 165 2.40 5.81 6.75
CA ASN A 165 2.88 6.41 8.00
C ASN A 165 3.46 7.83 7.83
N SER A 166 3.50 8.34 6.60
CA SER A 166 4.08 9.66 6.34
C SER A 166 3.42 10.75 7.17
N GLY A 167 4.25 11.51 7.92
CA GLY A 167 3.81 12.64 8.74
C GLY A 167 3.19 12.27 10.08
N LEU A 168 3.33 11.04 10.54
CA LEU A 168 2.87 10.57 11.85
C LEU A 168 4.03 10.44 12.84
N ASP A 169 3.70 10.48 14.13
CA ASP A 169 4.63 10.14 15.19
C ASP A 169 4.91 8.62 15.22
N PRO A 170 6.01 8.16 15.83
CA PRO A 170 6.39 6.75 15.81
C PRO A 170 5.36 5.80 16.42
N GLN A 171 4.64 6.20 17.46
CA GLN A 171 3.64 5.35 18.10
C GLN A 171 2.41 5.19 17.20
N THR A 172 1.95 6.29 16.61
CA THR A 172 0.83 6.27 15.65
C THR A 172 1.20 5.50 14.38
N SER A 173 2.45 5.61 13.89
CA SER A 173 2.97 4.84 12.76
C SER A 173 2.86 3.34 13.01
N LEU A 174 3.31 2.88 14.17
CA LEU A 174 3.24 1.48 14.56
C LEU A 174 1.80 0.95 14.63
N LEU A 175 0.87 1.77 15.12
CA LEU A 175 -0.57 1.40 15.12
C LEU A 175 -1.12 1.24 13.70
N ILE A 176 -0.75 2.11 12.77
CA ILE A 176 -1.16 2.00 11.37
C ILE A 176 -0.57 0.74 10.72
N ASP A 177 0.72 0.45 10.97
CA ASP A 177 1.38 -0.75 10.46
C ASP A 177 0.67 -2.03 10.93
N ARG A 178 0.45 -2.15 12.25
CA ARG A 178 -0.26 -3.29 12.84
C ARG A 178 -1.68 -3.45 12.31
N LEU A 179 -2.37 -2.33 12.09
CA LEU A 179 -3.72 -2.35 11.53
C LEU A 179 -3.71 -2.89 10.09
N ILE A 180 -2.79 -2.40 9.22
CA ILE A 180 -2.65 -2.88 7.86
C ILE A 180 -2.27 -4.37 7.85
N HIS A 181 -1.32 -4.77 8.66
CA HIS A 181 -0.86 -6.16 8.77
C HIS A 181 -1.99 -7.09 9.27
N GLY A 182 -2.69 -6.70 10.33
CA GLY A 182 -3.82 -7.45 10.86
C GLY A 182 -4.92 -7.68 9.82
N ILE A 183 -5.32 -6.62 9.10
CA ILE A 183 -6.31 -6.69 8.00
C ILE A 183 -5.80 -7.60 6.88
N THR A 184 -4.53 -7.51 6.52
CA THR A 184 -3.90 -8.31 5.47
C THR A 184 -4.03 -9.80 5.76
N HIS A 185 -3.66 -10.21 6.97
CA HIS A 185 -3.68 -11.62 7.37
C HIS A 185 -5.11 -12.14 7.63
N GLU A 186 -5.95 -11.35 8.30
CA GLU A 186 -7.34 -11.75 8.61
C GLU A 186 -8.15 -12.06 7.34
N PHE A 187 -7.97 -11.23 6.29
CA PHE A 187 -8.74 -11.38 5.04
C PHE A 187 -7.97 -12.04 3.89
N GLY A 188 -6.72 -12.44 4.10
CA GLY A 188 -5.89 -13.03 3.05
C GLY A 188 -5.63 -12.07 1.89
N ILE A 189 -5.58 -10.76 2.14
CA ILE A 189 -5.40 -9.72 1.11
C ILE A 189 -3.95 -9.75 0.59
N THR A 190 -3.76 -9.55 -0.71
CA THR A 190 -2.44 -9.20 -1.25
C THR A 190 -2.20 -7.71 -0.99
N THR A 191 -1.44 -7.39 0.06
CA THR A 191 -1.15 -5.99 0.40
C THR A 191 0.21 -5.59 -0.13
N VAL A 192 0.30 -4.43 -0.79
CA VAL A 192 1.56 -3.83 -1.24
C VAL A 192 1.73 -2.47 -0.58
N VAL A 193 2.80 -2.29 0.16
CA VAL A 193 3.10 -1.07 0.91
C VAL A 193 4.39 -0.45 0.42
N ASN A 194 4.33 0.78 -0.06
CA ASN A 194 5.52 1.59 -0.25
C ASN A 194 5.92 2.25 1.06
N THR A 195 7.16 2.10 1.46
CA THR A 195 7.68 2.81 2.64
C THR A 195 9.19 3.07 2.53
N HIS A 196 9.66 4.04 3.28
CA HIS A 196 11.08 4.25 3.55
C HIS A 196 11.39 4.12 5.06
N ASP A 197 10.37 3.79 5.87
CA ASP A 197 10.52 3.60 7.33
C ASP A 197 10.95 2.17 7.64
N MET A 198 12.14 2.03 8.21
CA MET A 198 12.69 0.73 8.59
C MET A 198 11.94 0.08 9.75
N ASN A 199 11.26 0.87 10.60
CA ASN A 199 10.40 0.29 11.64
C ASN A 199 9.24 -0.48 11.03
N SER A 200 8.57 0.10 10.01
CA SER A 200 7.52 -0.60 9.26
C SER A 200 8.06 -1.88 8.60
N VAL A 201 9.28 -1.82 8.03
CA VAL A 201 9.90 -2.99 7.37
C VAL A 201 10.07 -4.14 8.35
N LEU A 202 10.58 -3.86 9.54
CA LEU A 202 10.82 -4.87 10.57
C LEU A 202 9.53 -5.36 11.24
N GLU A 203 8.53 -4.49 11.38
CA GLU A 203 7.27 -4.83 12.06
C GLU A 203 6.32 -5.65 11.18
N ILE A 204 6.18 -5.29 9.90
CA ILE A 204 5.14 -5.86 9.03
C ILE A 204 5.63 -6.43 7.70
N GLY A 205 6.94 -6.44 7.44
CA GLY A 205 7.49 -6.89 6.15
C GLY A 205 7.53 -8.40 6.02
N ASP A 206 6.44 -9.06 5.59
CA ASP A 206 6.45 -10.49 5.27
C ASP A 206 7.33 -10.76 4.06
N GLN A 207 7.20 -9.93 3.01
CA GLN A 207 8.07 -9.87 1.85
C GLN A 207 8.51 -8.43 1.62
N VAL A 208 9.79 -8.22 1.35
CA VAL A 208 10.37 -6.90 1.13
C VAL A 208 11.16 -6.91 -0.17
N THR A 209 10.92 -5.92 -1.01
CA THR A 209 11.72 -5.69 -2.22
C THR A 209 12.40 -4.33 -2.12
N PHE A 210 13.71 -4.31 -2.26
CA PHE A 210 14.49 -3.08 -2.32
C PHE A 210 14.59 -2.59 -3.75
N LEU A 211 14.02 -1.41 -4.01
CA LEU A 211 14.06 -0.76 -5.31
C LEU A 211 15.15 0.33 -5.32
N TYR A 212 16.12 0.18 -6.20
CA TYR A 212 17.21 1.11 -6.38
C TYR A 212 17.35 1.47 -7.87
N GLU A 213 17.35 2.77 -8.18
CA GLU A 213 17.45 3.31 -9.56
C GLU A 213 16.53 2.60 -10.58
N GLY A 214 15.32 2.30 -10.16
CA GLY A 214 14.30 1.66 -10.99
C GLY A 214 14.47 0.15 -11.18
N ARG A 215 15.33 -0.52 -10.41
CA ARG A 215 15.55 -1.97 -10.44
C ARG A 215 15.25 -2.60 -9.09
N ALA A 216 14.74 -3.84 -9.11
CA ALA A 216 14.62 -4.67 -7.91
C ALA A 216 15.99 -5.30 -7.61
N GLU A 217 16.74 -4.70 -6.71
CA GLU A 217 18.13 -5.08 -6.40
C GLU A 217 18.23 -6.18 -5.32
N TRP A 218 17.19 -6.30 -4.50
CA TRP A 218 17.12 -7.32 -3.47
C TRP A 218 15.67 -7.63 -3.09
N SER A 219 15.43 -8.88 -2.69
CA SER A 219 14.17 -9.32 -2.12
C SER A 219 14.41 -10.35 -1.02
N GLY A 220 13.59 -10.30 0.04
CA GLY A 220 13.64 -11.20 1.20
C GLY A 220 12.56 -10.79 2.21
N THR A 221 12.65 -11.29 3.43
CA THR A 221 11.77 -10.90 4.54
C THR A 221 12.26 -9.64 5.26
N GLY A 222 11.40 -9.01 6.07
CA GLY A 222 11.81 -7.86 6.88
C GLY A 222 12.98 -8.15 7.81
N GLN A 223 13.07 -9.37 8.35
CA GLN A 223 14.19 -9.78 9.21
C GLN A 223 15.49 -9.96 8.42
N GLU A 224 15.42 -10.51 7.22
CA GLU A 224 16.59 -10.71 6.36
C GLU A 224 17.21 -9.41 5.86
N VAL A 225 16.46 -8.30 5.88
CA VAL A 225 16.96 -6.96 5.51
C VAL A 225 18.21 -6.56 6.34
N LEU A 226 18.25 -6.94 7.63
CA LEU A 226 19.35 -6.57 8.52
C LEU A 226 20.64 -7.36 8.26
N THR A 227 20.52 -8.56 7.67
CA THR A 227 21.63 -9.49 7.44
C THR A 227 21.94 -9.71 5.96
N ALA A 228 21.27 -8.96 5.09
CA ALA A 228 21.42 -9.06 3.65
C ALA A 228 22.86 -8.70 3.21
N ASN A 229 23.47 -9.56 2.41
CA ASN A 229 24.78 -9.29 1.80
C ASN A 229 24.60 -8.48 0.50
N ASN A 230 24.12 -7.22 0.63
CA ASN A 230 23.92 -6.29 -0.47
C ASN A 230 24.33 -4.88 -0.03
N GLN A 231 25.45 -4.38 -0.59
CA GLN A 231 26.03 -3.10 -0.20
C GLN A 231 25.07 -1.90 -0.39
N LEU A 232 24.23 -1.92 -1.46
CA LEU A 232 23.27 -0.85 -1.73
C LEU A 232 22.17 -0.83 -0.66
N LEU A 233 21.63 -2.01 -0.33
CA LEU A 233 20.64 -2.16 0.73
C LEU A 233 21.23 -1.79 2.10
N GLU A 234 22.45 -2.27 2.43
CA GLU A 234 23.13 -1.89 3.68
C GLU A 234 23.30 -0.37 3.80
N SER A 235 23.72 0.29 2.70
CA SER A 235 23.86 1.75 2.69
C SER A 235 22.54 2.49 2.89
N PHE A 236 21.42 1.88 2.52
CA PHE A 236 20.08 2.41 2.72
C PHE A 236 19.60 2.17 4.16
N VAL A 237 19.70 0.94 4.66
CA VAL A 237 19.23 0.52 5.99
C VAL A 237 20.00 1.25 7.09
N PHE A 238 21.32 1.30 6.99
CA PHE A 238 22.20 1.90 7.97
C PHE A 238 22.62 3.34 7.64
N ALA A 239 21.76 4.09 6.92
CA ALA A 239 22.03 5.46 6.52
C ALA A 239 22.11 6.45 7.71
N THR A 240 21.43 6.15 8.83
CA THR A 240 21.38 7.05 10.00
C THR A 240 22.45 6.71 11.04
N PRO A 241 22.97 7.71 11.80
CA PRO A 241 23.93 7.45 12.87
C PRO A 241 23.41 6.47 13.94
N LEU A 242 22.11 6.50 14.22
CA LEU A 242 21.49 5.57 15.16
C LEU A 242 21.55 4.13 14.64
N ALA A 243 21.16 3.91 13.38
CA ALA A 243 21.20 2.58 12.75
C ALA A 243 22.64 2.03 12.69
N GLN A 244 23.64 2.88 12.40
CA GLN A 244 25.05 2.49 12.41
C GLN A 244 25.52 2.04 13.79
N ARG A 245 25.12 2.73 14.86
CA ARG A 245 25.45 2.34 16.25
C ARG A 245 24.79 1.02 16.62
N LEU A 246 23.52 0.80 16.26
CA LEU A 246 22.84 -0.46 16.52
C LEU A 246 23.54 -1.63 15.79
N ARG A 247 23.94 -1.42 14.52
CA ARG A 247 24.70 -2.43 13.75
C ARG A 247 26.01 -2.86 14.45
N ALA A 248 26.71 -1.93 15.08
CA ALA A 248 27.97 -2.22 15.79
C ALA A 248 27.79 -3.11 17.05
N HIS A 249 26.55 -3.31 17.49
CA HIS A 249 26.18 -4.13 18.64
C HIS A 249 25.40 -5.40 18.27
N MET A 250 25.14 -5.62 16.99
CA MET A 250 24.58 -6.87 16.43
C MET A 250 25.70 -7.86 16.07
#